data_fef0b735e2cebc004e88113e334e44bc
#
_entry.id   fef0b735e2cebc004e88113e334e44bc
#
_cell.length_a   1.000
_cell.length_b   1.000
_cell.length_c   1.000
_cell.angle_alpha   90.00
_cell.angle_beta   90.00
_cell.angle_gamma   90.00
#
_symmetry.space_group_name_H-M   'P 1'
#
loop_
_entity.id
_entity.type
_entity.pdbx_description
1 polymer ?
#
loop_
_entity_poly.entity_id
_entity_poly.type
_entity_poly.pdbx_seq_one_letter_code
_entity_poly.pdbx_strand_id
1 'polypeptide(L)'
;PYYIRTVRGDNKDPLTEFMKSCGIPNEPDVMKTEHTTVFSFPMKAPSGSVCRTDMTAIEQLEIWKTYAKHWCEHKPSVTISVKEEEWVPVGAWCWENFEYLSGVSFLPFSDHTYQQAPYQDIDEKTYKELVKAMPSSINWAKLKDFEKEDNTKGSQELACTAGVCELVDI
;
A
#
# COMPACT_ATOMS: atom_id res chain seq x y z
N PRO A 1 -12.15 5.97 -9.65
CA PRO A 1 -12.83 5.05 -8.72
C PRO A 1 -12.41 3.58 -8.89
N TYR A 2 -11.64 3.23 -9.94
CA TYR A 2 -11.11 1.89 -10.19
C TYR A 2 -9.60 1.86 -10.03
N TYR A 3 -9.07 0.86 -9.34
CA TYR A 3 -7.65 0.73 -9.12
C TYR A 3 -7.23 -0.74 -8.93
N ILE A 4 -5.95 -1.00 -9.13
CA ILE A 4 -5.31 -2.26 -8.74
C ILE A 4 -4.68 -2.06 -7.36
N ARG A 5 -4.97 -2.96 -6.44
CA ARG A 5 -4.21 -3.12 -5.20
C ARG A 5 -3.23 -4.27 -5.38
N THR A 6 -1.94 -4.01 -5.26
CA THR A 6 -0.93 -5.06 -5.25
C THR A 6 -0.57 -5.46 -3.82
N VAL A 7 -0.38 -6.74 -3.60
CA VAL A 7 0.04 -7.31 -2.32
C VAL A 7 1.23 -8.23 -2.57
N ARG A 8 2.24 -8.11 -1.73
CA ARG A 8 3.44 -8.96 -1.79
C ARG A 8 3.33 -10.10 -0.79
N GLY A 9 3.65 -11.31 -1.24
CA GLY A 9 3.73 -12.50 -0.40
C GLY A 9 5.10 -13.15 -0.55
N ASP A 10 5.68 -13.63 0.54
CA ASP A 10 6.88 -14.46 0.49
C ASP A 10 6.55 -15.79 -0.22
N ASN A 11 7.44 -16.25 -1.09
CA ASN A 11 7.23 -17.50 -1.85
C ASN A 11 7.18 -18.74 -0.96
N LYS A 12 7.69 -18.67 0.26
CA LYS A 12 7.65 -19.75 1.25
C LYS A 12 6.41 -19.72 2.14
N ASP A 13 5.62 -18.63 2.06
CA ASP A 13 4.40 -18.48 2.84
C ASP A 13 3.32 -19.43 2.28
N PRO A 14 2.73 -20.31 3.12
CA PRO A 14 1.62 -21.20 2.72
C PRO A 14 0.45 -20.46 2.07
N LEU A 15 0.13 -19.26 2.55
CA LEU A 15 -0.90 -18.42 1.96
C LEU A 15 -0.56 -18.00 0.52
N THR A 16 0.71 -17.68 0.25
CA THR A 16 1.19 -17.36 -1.09
C THR A 16 1.01 -18.52 -2.06
N GLU A 17 1.41 -19.72 -1.64
CA GLU A 17 1.24 -20.93 -2.45
C GLU A 17 -0.24 -21.26 -2.69
N PHE A 18 -1.05 -21.14 -1.64
CA PHE A 18 -2.50 -21.33 -1.73
C PHE A 18 -3.14 -20.35 -2.72
N MET A 19 -2.83 -19.05 -2.63
CA MET A 19 -3.38 -18.04 -3.54
C MET A 19 -2.97 -18.29 -5.00
N LYS A 20 -1.73 -18.72 -5.25
CA LYS A 20 -1.28 -19.15 -6.59
C LYS A 20 -2.10 -20.33 -7.09
N SER A 21 -2.31 -21.34 -6.23
CA SER A 21 -3.10 -22.52 -6.58
C SER A 21 -4.56 -22.22 -6.89
N CYS A 22 -5.10 -21.15 -6.32
CA CYS A 22 -6.45 -20.65 -6.60
C CYS A 22 -6.56 -19.86 -7.91
N GLY A 23 -5.45 -19.61 -8.59
CA GLY A 23 -5.42 -18.88 -9.85
C GLY A 23 -5.60 -17.36 -9.70
N ILE A 24 -5.26 -16.79 -8.55
CA ILE A 24 -5.22 -15.34 -8.39
C ILE A 24 -4.10 -14.77 -9.28
N PRO A 25 -4.37 -13.72 -10.08
CA PRO A 25 -3.36 -13.09 -10.93
C PRO A 25 -2.13 -12.66 -10.13
N ASN A 26 -0.97 -13.10 -10.55
CA ASN A 26 0.27 -12.85 -9.85
C ASN A 26 1.47 -12.80 -10.82
N GLU A 27 2.54 -12.19 -10.35
CA GLU A 27 3.83 -12.11 -11.04
C GLU A 27 4.98 -12.09 -10.02
N PRO A 28 6.21 -12.39 -10.41
CA PRO A 28 7.38 -12.21 -9.54
C PRO A 28 7.59 -10.74 -9.21
N ASP A 29 8.06 -10.44 -7.99
CA ASP A 29 8.48 -9.08 -7.60
C ASP A 29 9.72 -8.67 -8.40
N VAL A 30 9.72 -7.44 -8.95
CA VAL A 30 10.83 -6.95 -9.80
C VAL A 30 12.15 -6.79 -9.06
N MET A 31 12.12 -6.60 -7.74
CA MET A 31 13.32 -6.40 -6.92
C MET A 31 13.77 -7.69 -6.22
N LYS A 32 12.83 -8.61 -5.96
CA LYS A 32 13.07 -9.85 -5.20
C LYS A 32 12.41 -11.04 -5.90
N THR A 33 12.71 -11.22 -7.18
CA THR A 33 12.10 -12.19 -8.09
C THR A 33 12.03 -13.62 -7.52
N GLU A 34 13.11 -14.05 -6.85
CA GLU A 34 13.22 -15.43 -6.32
C GLU A 34 12.45 -15.66 -5.02
N HIS A 35 12.13 -14.59 -4.29
CA HIS A 35 11.61 -14.70 -2.92
C HIS A 35 10.19 -14.18 -2.75
N THR A 36 9.74 -13.32 -3.66
CA THR A 36 8.50 -12.57 -3.46
C THR A 36 7.60 -12.65 -4.69
N THR A 37 6.33 -12.91 -4.46
CA THR A 37 5.26 -12.85 -5.47
C THR A 37 4.39 -11.64 -5.22
N VAL A 38 4.02 -10.95 -6.29
CA VAL A 38 3.10 -9.82 -6.27
C VAL A 38 1.75 -10.27 -6.82
N PHE A 39 0.71 -10.17 -6.01
CA PHE A 39 -0.67 -10.42 -6.40
C PHE A 39 -1.36 -9.11 -6.76
N SER A 40 -2.19 -9.12 -7.80
CA SER A 40 -2.93 -7.96 -8.27
C SER A 40 -4.43 -8.16 -8.08
N PHE A 41 -5.04 -7.26 -7.29
CA PHE A 41 -6.48 -7.30 -7.00
C PHE A 41 -7.16 -6.08 -7.64
N PRO A 42 -8.08 -6.28 -8.61
CA PRO A 42 -8.88 -5.20 -9.15
C PRO A 42 -9.89 -4.74 -8.09
N MET A 43 -9.88 -3.46 -7.80
CA MET A 43 -10.71 -2.84 -6.77
C MET A 43 -11.56 -1.73 -7.36
N LYS A 44 -12.76 -1.57 -6.79
CA LYS A 44 -13.66 -0.45 -7.08
C LYS A 44 -13.94 0.29 -5.78
N ALA A 45 -13.64 1.56 -5.74
CA ALA A 45 -13.98 2.40 -4.59
C ALA A 45 -15.51 2.52 -4.44
N PRO A 46 -16.03 2.62 -3.21
CA PRO A 46 -17.45 2.91 -2.98
C PRO A 46 -17.91 4.17 -3.71
N SER A 47 -19.21 4.23 -4.01
CA SER A 47 -19.79 5.43 -4.61
C SER A 47 -19.60 6.63 -3.70
N GLY A 48 -19.18 7.77 -4.27
CA GLY A 48 -18.91 8.99 -3.50
C GLY A 48 -17.56 9.03 -2.78
N SER A 49 -16.70 8.02 -2.99
CA SER A 49 -15.33 8.08 -2.48
C SER A 49 -14.55 9.23 -3.11
N VAL A 50 -13.84 9.96 -2.28
CA VAL A 50 -12.89 10.99 -2.72
C VAL A 50 -11.63 10.30 -3.26
N CYS A 51 -11.24 10.65 -4.47
CA CYS A 51 -10.05 10.13 -5.12
C CYS A 51 -8.89 11.15 -5.02
N ARG A 52 -7.68 10.67 -5.28
CA ARG A 52 -6.46 11.51 -5.26
C ARG A 52 -6.57 12.76 -6.14
N THR A 53 -7.26 12.66 -7.26
CA THR A 53 -7.48 13.75 -8.21
C THR A 53 -8.48 14.81 -7.72
N ASP A 54 -9.32 14.46 -6.75
CA ASP A 54 -10.41 15.32 -6.25
C ASP A 54 -9.95 16.22 -5.09
N MET A 55 -8.72 16.04 -4.62
CA MET A 55 -8.18 16.77 -3.46
C MET A 55 -6.92 17.55 -3.85
N THR A 56 -6.81 18.73 -3.27
CA THR A 56 -5.58 19.51 -3.25
C THR A 56 -4.58 18.96 -2.22
N ALA A 57 -3.31 19.31 -2.34
CA ALA A 57 -2.30 18.95 -1.35
C ALA A 57 -2.62 19.54 0.04
N ILE A 58 -3.18 20.75 0.11
CA ILE A 58 -3.59 21.38 1.36
C ILE A 58 -4.75 20.62 2.04
N GLU A 59 -5.76 20.20 1.29
CA GLU A 59 -6.87 19.39 1.83
C GLU A 59 -6.36 18.05 2.40
N GLN A 60 -5.41 17.40 1.74
CA GLN A 60 -4.77 16.19 2.26
C GLN A 60 -4.02 16.46 3.57
N LEU A 61 -3.28 17.57 3.66
CA LEU A 61 -2.58 18.01 4.87
C LEU A 61 -3.53 18.33 6.02
N GLU A 62 -4.68 18.96 5.76
CA GLU A 62 -5.68 19.22 6.79
C GLU A 62 -6.31 17.93 7.34
N ILE A 63 -6.56 16.94 6.50
CA ILE A 63 -7.00 15.62 6.95
C ILE A 63 -5.92 14.98 7.84
N TRP A 64 -4.66 14.97 7.38
CA TRP A 64 -3.54 14.45 8.17
C TRP A 64 -3.44 15.15 9.53
N LYS A 65 -3.53 16.48 9.56
CA LYS A 65 -3.49 17.30 10.78
C LYS A 65 -4.64 16.94 11.74
N THR A 66 -5.82 16.64 11.20
CA THR A 66 -6.97 16.21 11.99
C THR A 66 -6.67 14.88 12.70
N TYR A 67 -6.10 13.90 11.99
CA TYR A 67 -5.68 12.63 12.59
C TYR A 67 -4.57 12.81 13.61
N ALA A 68 -3.58 13.66 13.31
CA ALA A 68 -2.47 13.95 14.21
C ALA A 68 -2.94 14.55 15.55
N LYS A 69 -3.97 15.41 15.50
CA LYS A 69 -4.50 16.09 16.69
C LYS A 69 -5.48 15.27 17.52
N HIS A 70 -6.30 14.45 16.87
CA HIS A 70 -7.49 13.90 17.52
C HIS A 70 -7.52 12.37 17.60
N TRP A 71 -6.66 11.68 16.86
CA TRP A 71 -6.70 10.22 16.80
C TRP A 71 -5.36 9.55 17.17
N CYS A 72 -4.26 10.07 16.68
CA CYS A 72 -2.96 9.42 16.82
C CYS A 72 -2.22 9.92 18.05
N GLU A 73 -1.98 9.05 19.02
CA GLU A 73 -1.09 9.32 20.16
C GLU A 73 0.35 9.52 19.69
N HIS A 74 0.78 8.68 18.74
CA HIS A 74 2.02 8.87 17.99
C HIS A 74 1.73 9.44 16.61
N LYS A 75 2.75 9.99 15.98
CA LYS A 75 2.65 10.76 14.74
C LYS A 75 2.19 9.91 13.55
N PRO A 76 1.07 10.21 12.88
CA PRO A 76 0.68 9.51 11.66
C PRO A 76 1.64 9.85 10.53
N SER A 77 1.95 8.87 9.67
CA SER A 77 2.74 9.10 8.47
C SER A 77 1.83 9.23 7.24
N VAL A 78 2.22 10.10 6.30
CA VAL A 78 1.52 10.28 5.03
C VAL A 78 2.48 10.71 3.94
N THR A 79 2.15 10.34 2.70
CA THR A 79 2.77 10.89 1.50
C THR A 79 1.75 11.76 0.79
N ILE A 80 2.06 13.05 0.64
CA ILE A 80 1.22 14.04 -0.02
C ILE A 80 1.70 14.19 -1.47
N SER A 81 0.78 14.05 -2.42
CA SER A 81 1.05 14.36 -3.83
C SER A 81 0.81 15.84 -4.08
N VAL A 82 1.82 16.55 -4.58
CA VAL A 82 1.81 18.00 -4.76
C VAL A 82 1.91 18.33 -6.25
N LYS A 83 0.92 19.06 -6.78
CA LYS A 83 0.96 19.59 -8.14
C LYS A 83 1.95 20.75 -8.22
N GLU A 84 2.41 21.07 -9.43
CA GLU A 84 3.45 22.11 -9.64
C GLU A 84 3.06 23.45 -9.03
N GLU A 85 1.81 23.84 -9.19
CA GLU A 85 1.27 25.11 -8.68
C GLU A 85 1.03 25.12 -7.17
N GLU A 86 1.05 23.96 -6.52
CA GLU A 86 0.75 23.83 -5.09
C GLU A 86 2.00 23.93 -4.18
N TRP A 87 3.21 23.88 -4.72
CA TRP A 87 4.44 23.85 -3.93
C TRP A 87 4.60 25.06 -3.00
N VAL A 88 4.29 26.26 -3.50
CA VAL A 88 4.40 27.49 -2.68
C VAL A 88 3.35 27.52 -1.56
N PRO A 89 2.06 27.30 -1.83
CA PRO A 89 1.05 27.17 -0.78
C PRO A 89 1.36 26.07 0.25
N VAL A 90 1.84 24.91 -0.20
CA VAL A 90 2.24 23.80 0.70
C VAL A 90 3.40 24.22 1.59
N GLY A 91 4.41 24.89 1.05
CA GLY A 91 5.53 25.42 1.84
C GLY A 91 5.08 26.41 2.92
N ALA A 92 4.17 27.33 2.58
CA ALA A 92 3.58 28.27 3.53
C ALA A 92 2.78 27.55 4.63
N TRP A 93 1.93 26.59 4.24
CA TRP A 93 1.17 25.78 5.19
C TRP A 93 2.09 25.00 6.15
N CYS A 94 3.16 24.41 5.64
CA CYS A 94 4.15 23.70 6.47
C CYS A 94 4.81 24.63 7.49
N TRP A 95 5.15 25.84 7.08
CA TRP A 95 5.72 26.84 7.97
C TRP A 95 4.76 27.23 9.10
N GLU A 96 3.51 27.51 8.76
CA GLU A 96 2.46 27.90 9.73
C GLU A 96 2.09 26.77 10.70
N ASN A 97 2.26 25.51 10.28
CA ASN A 97 1.90 24.32 11.04
C ASN A 97 3.13 23.51 11.51
N PHE A 98 4.30 24.12 11.54
CA PHE A 98 5.57 23.42 11.77
C PHE A 98 5.59 22.62 13.08
N GLU A 99 4.94 23.10 14.12
CA GLU A 99 4.85 22.43 15.44
C GLU A 99 4.14 21.08 15.39
N TYR A 100 3.27 20.86 14.39
CA TYR A 100 2.55 19.59 14.20
C TYR A 100 3.26 18.66 13.22
N LEU A 101 4.14 19.20 12.36
CA LEU A 101 4.74 18.45 11.28
C LEU A 101 5.60 17.31 11.78
N SER A 102 5.24 16.12 11.30
CA SER A 102 6.01 14.90 11.52
C SER A 102 5.48 13.80 10.62
N GLY A 103 6.37 12.94 10.11
CA GLY A 103 5.98 11.79 9.30
C GLY A 103 5.28 12.17 7.98
N VAL A 104 5.52 13.38 7.44
CA VAL A 104 4.98 13.83 6.16
C VAL A 104 6.08 13.80 5.11
N SER A 105 5.78 13.16 3.99
CA SER A 105 6.62 13.16 2.79
C SER A 105 5.87 13.81 1.64
N PHE A 106 6.58 14.50 0.78
CA PHE A 106 6.01 15.17 -0.39
C PHE A 106 6.55 14.54 -1.66
N LEU A 107 5.66 14.23 -2.60
CA LEU A 107 6.01 13.77 -3.94
C LEU A 107 5.36 14.67 -4.98
N PRO A 108 6.08 14.99 -6.08
CA PRO A 108 5.47 15.63 -7.22
C PRO A 108 4.27 14.81 -7.71
N PHE A 109 3.15 15.48 -7.97
CA PHE A 109 2.00 14.82 -8.59
C PHE A 109 2.41 14.34 -9.98
N SER A 110 2.29 13.05 -10.21
CA SER A 110 2.67 12.41 -11.46
C SER A 110 1.59 11.42 -11.87
N ASP A 111 1.27 11.39 -13.14
CA ASP A 111 0.41 10.36 -13.74
C ASP A 111 1.15 9.04 -13.96
N HIS A 112 2.47 9.04 -13.73
CA HIS A 112 3.30 7.86 -13.87
C HIS A 112 3.31 7.04 -12.59
N THR A 113 2.84 5.81 -12.70
CA THR A 113 2.92 4.80 -11.65
C THR A 113 4.21 4.01 -11.85
N TYR A 114 5.02 3.85 -10.81
CA TYR A 114 6.17 2.95 -10.87
C TYR A 114 5.71 1.49 -10.92
N GLN A 115 6.55 0.63 -11.48
CA GLN A 115 6.24 -0.78 -11.67
C GLN A 115 5.88 -1.46 -10.34
N GLN A 116 4.76 -2.21 -10.33
CA GLN A 116 4.24 -2.90 -9.15
C GLN A 116 3.94 -1.98 -7.96
N ALA A 117 3.51 -0.73 -8.24
CA ALA A 117 3.06 0.18 -7.18
C ALA A 117 1.90 -0.44 -6.36
N PRO A 118 1.83 -0.18 -5.03
CA PRO A 118 0.78 -0.71 -4.17
C PRO A 118 -0.63 -0.35 -4.61
N TYR A 119 -0.80 0.81 -5.23
CA TYR A 119 -2.04 1.31 -5.82
C TYR A 119 -1.78 1.84 -7.21
N GLN A 120 -2.59 1.44 -8.18
CA GLN A 120 -2.48 1.86 -9.57
C GLN A 120 -3.86 2.20 -10.10
N ASP A 121 -4.06 3.44 -10.54
CA ASP A 121 -5.32 3.87 -11.13
C ASP A 121 -5.53 3.16 -12.48
N ILE A 122 -6.75 2.69 -12.72
CA ILE A 122 -7.16 2.03 -13.97
C ILE A 122 -8.52 2.54 -14.43
N ASP A 123 -8.82 2.34 -15.69
CA ASP A 123 -10.13 2.62 -16.22
C ASP A 123 -11.15 1.49 -15.96
N GLU A 124 -12.42 1.76 -16.18
CA GLU A 124 -13.51 0.81 -15.97
C GLU A 124 -13.38 -0.44 -16.87
N LYS A 125 -12.87 -0.27 -18.09
CA LYS A 125 -12.69 -1.37 -19.04
C LYS A 125 -11.65 -2.35 -18.53
N THR A 126 -10.49 -1.85 -18.16
CA THR A 126 -9.39 -2.64 -17.55
C THR A 126 -9.85 -3.33 -16.27
N TYR A 127 -10.60 -2.62 -15.41
CA TYR A 127 -11.17 -3.21 -14.21
C TYR A 127 -12.06 -4.42 -14.54
N LYS A 128 -12.97 -4.30 -15.50
CA LYS A 128 -13.87 -5.40 -15.91
C LYS A 128 -13.11 -6.60 -16.49
N GLU A 129 -12.04 -6.34 -17.24
CA GLU A 129 -11.17 -7.39 -17.79
C GLU A 129 -10.44 -8.14 -16.67
N LEU A 130 -9.87 -7.42 -15.72
CA LEU A 130 -9.16 -8.00 -14.58
C LEU A 130 -10.10 -8.79 -13.66
N VAL A 131 -11.30 -8.29 -13.39
CA VAL A 131 -12.31 -9.01 -12.60
C VAL A 131 -12.67 -10.35 -13.25
N LYS A 132 -12.75 -10.42 -14.58
CA LYS A 132 -13.01 -11.68 -15.29
C LYS A 132 -11.86 -12.69 -15.16
N ALA A 133 -10.63 -12.20 -14.97
CA ALA A 133 -9.45 -13.04 -14.76
C ALA A 133 -9.35 -13.56 -13.32
N MET A 134 -10.11 -12.98 -12.39
CA MET A 134 -10.13 -13.44 -11.00
C MET A 134 -10.92 -14.73 -10.87
N PRO A 135 -10.53 -15.64 -9.95
CA PRO A 135 -11.32 -16.83 -9.63
C PRO A 135 -12.71 -16.42 -9.12
N SER A 136 -13.75 -17.10 -9.61
CA SER A 136 -15.15 -16.83 -9.23
C SER A 136 -15.45 -17.12 -7.75
N SER A 137 -14.69 -18.03 -7.14
CA SER A 137 -14.79 -18.37 -5.72
C SER A 137 -13.46 -18.96 -5.24
N ILE A 138 -13.16 -18.76 -3.97
CA ILE A 138 -11.98 -19.33 -3.31
C ILE A 138 -12.48 -20.17 -2.11
N ASN A 139 -12.10 -21.44 -2.09
CA ASN A 139 -12.39 -22.29 -0.96
C ASN A 139 -11.31 -22.14 0.12
N TRP A 140 -11.47 -21.17 0.99
CA TRP A 140 -10.53 -20.86 2.07
C TRP A 140 -10.29 -22.00 3.05
N ALA A 141 -11.23 -22.95 3.18
CA ALA A 141 -11.03 -24.12 4.03
C ALA A 141 -9.86 -25.01 3.58
N LYS A 142 -9.44 -24.91 2.32
CA LYS A 142 -8.26 -25.61 1.80
C LYS A 142 -6.92 -24.99 2.18
N LEU A 143 -6.91 -23.77 2.72
CA LEU A 143 -5.66 -23.12 3.16
C LEU A 143 -4.94 -24.00 4.21
N LYS A 144 -5.67 -24.64 5.12
CA LYS A 144 -5.12 -25.58 6.11
C LYS A 144 -4.29 -26.72 5.51
N ASP A 145 -4.54 -27.07 4.24
CA ASP A 145 -3.80 -28.15 3.57
C ASP A 145 -2.39 -27.70 3.16
N PHE A 146 -2.16 -26.37 3.10
CA PHE A 146 -0.88 -25.72 2.83
C PHE A 146 -0.13 -25.39 4.12
N GLU A 147 -0.83 -25.08 5.20
CA GLU A 147 -0.28 -24.79 6.53
C GLU A 147 0.08 -26.08 7.29
N LYS A 148 1.00 -26.89 6.73
CA LYS A 148 1.38 -28.17 7.31
C LYS A 148 2.39 -28.07 8.44
N GLU A 149 3.16 -27.00 8.45
CA GLU A 149 4.20 -26.72 9.44
C GLU A 149 4.06 -25.27 9.88
N ASP A 150 4.22 -25.02 11.16
CA ASP A 150 4.32 -23.66 11.68
C ASP A 150 5.71 -23.10 11.37
N ASN A 151 5.83 -22.48 10.21
CA ASN A 151 7.02 -21.74 9.80
C ASN A 151 6.98 -20.27 10.24
N THR A 152 6.07 -19.90 11.11
CA THR A 152 6.03 -18.57 11.73
C THR A 152 7.27 -18.44 12.61
N LYS A 153 8.38 -18.07 12.00
CA LYS A 153 9.46 -17.49 12.76
C LYS A 153 8.92 -16.19 13.32
N GLY A 154 8.96 -16.05 14.64
CA GLY A 154 8.50 -14.86 15.32
C GLY A 154 8.92 -13.64 14.52
N SER A 155 8.03 -12.69 14.34
CA SER A 155 8.24 -11.53 13.50
C SER A 155 9.65 -11.01 13.74
N GLN A 156 10.51 -11.10 12.73
CA GLN A 156 11.82 -10.49 12.79
C GLN A 156 11.57 -8.98 12.89
N GLU A 157 11.44 -8.49 14.11
CA GLU A 157 11.33 -7.07 14.34
C GLU A 157 12.70 -6.45 14.10
N LEU A 158 12.72 -5.44 13.23
CA LEU A 158 13.86 -4.55 13.10
C LEU A 158 13.99 -3.78 14.41
N ALA A 159 14.83 -4.26 15.30
CA ALA A 159 15.19 -3.53 16.51
C ALA A 159 16.30 -2.52 16.17
N CYS A 160 16.04 -1.25 16.36
CA CYS A 160 17.06 -0.22 16.29
C CYS A 160 17.85 -0.20 17.60
N THR A 161 19.04 -0.78 17.59
CA THR A 161 19.98 -0.68 18.71
C THR A 161 21.11 0.28 18.33
N ALA A 162 21.20 1.42 19.00
CA ALA A 162 22.28 2.41 18.85
C ALA A 162 22.55 2.91 17.41
N GLY A 163 21.49 3.10 16.60
CA GLY A 163 21.59 3.65 15.24
C GLY A 163 21.92 2.63 14.15
N VAL A 164 21.95 1.36 14.47
CA VAL A 164 22.08 0.24 13.52
C VAL A 164 20.79 -0.58 13.57
N CYS A 165 20.20 -0.88 12.40
CA CYS A 165 19.06 -1.80 12.31
C CYS A 165 19.62 -3.24 12.24
N GLU A 166 19.42 -4.03 13.26
CA GLU A 166 19.73 -5.45 13.26
C GLU A 166 18.44 -6.28 13.29
N LEU A 167 18.45 -7.40 12.56
CA LEU A 167 17.42 -8.43 12.69
C LEU A 167 17.72 -9.21 13.97
N VAL A 168 16.83 -9.12 14.95
CA VAL A 168 16.93 -9.91 16.16
C VAL A 168 16.07 -11.16 15.97
N ASP A 169 16.68 -12.34 16.02
CA ASP A 169 15.97 -13.61 16.17
C ASP A 169 15.43 -13.69 17.61
N ILE A 170 14.13 -13.69 17.76
CA ILE A 170 13.45 -13.93 19.04
C ILE A 170 13.13 -15.41 19.16
#